data_362f2331a6e8f156c3d0547224030920
#
_entry.id   362f2331a6e8f156c3d0547224030920
#
_cell.length_a   1.000
_cell.length_b   1.000
_cell.length_c   1.000
_cell.angle_alpha   90.00
_cell.angle_beta   90.00
_cell.angle_gamma   90.00
#
_symmetry.space_group_name_H-M   'P 1'
#
loop_
_entity.id
_entity.type
_entity.pdbx_description
1 polymer ?
#
loop_
_entity_poly.entity_id
_entity_poly.type
_entity_poly.pdbx_seq_one_letter_code
_entity_poly.pdbx_strand_id
1 'polypeptide(L)'
;MNHPKKTQNMHRKNAFGFLSLLLAMTVFMASCVESTDKKTTQPPVQAQLDSAEVARMKELEKIFFSIPSPVEMSSLIKQNGYQFDQGKLVATANVDKYTGEARQAVMLGIYGADLSYTAIFDQKQLTTEYFAAAQKLAGQMDADGTITPELLERLEKNQENRDSMLHIISEAYSDLNGYLKEKDRVEVSAMVVAGGWLEALYLSTQYSGDGNSAMRQRIAEQKYSLNNLMNYLEKFGDKPSLQELKTDLTRLQEVYTTVAENKGKTSTSKDESGKMVIGTTTTIAMDDATLSKIATLAGELRTKYTAL
;
A
#
# COMPACT_ATOMS: atom_id res chain seq x y z
N MET A 1 20.60 48.65 40.53
CA MET A 1 22.00 49.11 40.29
C MET A 1 22.49 48.42 39.02
N ASN A 2 22.69 49.27 38.05
CA ASN A 2 23.55 49.20 36.86
C ASN A 2 23.25 48.19 35.73
N HIS A 3 22.55 48.71 34.76
CA HIS A 3 22.84 48.60 33.30
C HIS A 3 24.20 49.31 32.98
N PRO A 4 24.75 49.37 31.74
CA PRO A 4 24.48 48.72 30.43
C PRO A 4 25.79 48.46 29.59
N LYS A 5 25.67 48.06 28.32
CA LYS A 5 26.24 48.58 27.04
C LYS A 5 26.30 47.48 26.00
N LYS A 6 25.57 47.43 24.91
CA LYS A 6 25.50 48.19 23.63
C LYS A 6 26.86 48.51 22.98
N THR A 7 27.15 47.92 21.84
CA THR A 7 27.80 48.44 20.62
C THR A 7 27.55 47.42 19.50
N GLN A 8 26.84 47.62 18.43
CA GLN A 8 26.75 48.56 17.32
C GLN A 8 27.98 48.61 16.38
N ASN A 9 27.63 48.36 15.11
CA ASN A 9 28.26 48.82 13.85
C ASN A 9 29.39 47.93 13.29
N MET A 10 29.53 47.69 11.96
CA MET A 10 29.36 48.64 10.87
C MET A 10 29.39 47.93 9.51
N HIS A 11 28.57 48.45 8.61
CA HIS A 11 28.57 48.26 7.16
C HIS A 11 29.96 48.40 6.51
N ARG A 12 30.18 47.65 5.41
CA ARG A 12 30.92 48.20 4.27
C ARG A 12 30.41 47.62 2.94
N LYS A 13 29.72 48.47 2.20
CA LYS A 13 29.52 48.40 0.74
C LYS A 13 30.82 48.82 0.08
N ASN A 14 31.17 48.20 -1.05
CA ASN A 14 31.85 48.88 -2.13
C ASN A 14 31.45 48.27 -3.45
N ALA A 15 30.90 49.15 -4.28
CA ALA A 15 30.62 49.03 -5.69
C ALA A 15 31.78 49.60 -6.52
N PHE A 16 31.67 49.49 -7.80
CA PHE A 16 32.51 49.99 -8.93
C PHE A 16 33.41 48.91 -9.55
N GLY A 17 33.48 48.73 -10.87
CA GLY A 17 33.05 49.61 -11.94
C GLY A 17 33.13 48.89 -13.30
N PHE A 18 32.41 49.44 -14.21
CA PHE A 18 32.42 49.28 -15.65
C PHE A 18 33.80 49.30 -16.30
N LEU A 19 34.01 48.49 -17.33
CA LEU A 19 34.56 49.06 -18.59
C LEU A 19 34.39 48.09 -19.76
N SER A 20 33.74 48.60 -20.79
CA SER A 20 33.66 48.08 -22.17
C SER A 20 35.00 48.09 -22.85
N LEU A 21 35.24 47.12 -23.78
CA LEU A 21 35.87 47.46 -25.05
C LEU A 21 35.52 46.44 -26.16
N LEU A 22 35.12 47.01 -27.26
CA LEU A 22 34.80 46.44 -28.56
C LEU A 22 36.07 46.11 -29.37
N LEU A 23 35.86 45.30 -30.43
CA LEU A 23 36.53 45.25 -31.74
C LEU A 23 37.60 44.13 -31.86
N ALA A 24 37.49 43.24 -32.77
CA ALA A 24 37.53 43.27 -34.21
C ALA A 24 37.50 41.88 -34.85
N MET A 25 36.83 41.84 -35.94
CA MET A 25 36.62 40.85 -36.99
C MET A 25 37.95 40.45 -37.65
N THR A 26 38.16 39.12 -37.86
CA THR A 26 38.88 38.66 -39.08
C THR A 26 38.39 37.28 -39.46
N VAL A 27 37.91 37.22 -40.68
CA VAL A 27 37.55 36.04 -41.50
C VAL A 27 38.83 35.38 -41.96
N PHE A 28 38.93 34.05 -41.84
CA PHE A 28 39.76 33.25 -42.76
C PHE A 28 39.08 31.92 -43.07
N MET A 29 38.81 31.74 -44.35
CA MET A 29 38.44 30.52 -45.03
C MET A 29 39.62 29.59 -45.11
N ALA A 30 39.40 28.31 -44.97
CA ALA A 30 39.74 27.22 -45.92
C ALA A 30 39.83 25.88 -45.20
N SER A 31 38.92 25.01 -45.55
CA SER A 31 39.11 23.69 -46.20
C SER A 31 40.12 22.73 -45.53
N CYS A 32 39.62 21.62 -45.05
CA CYS A 32 39.83 20.27 -45.60
C CYS A 32 39.20 19.20 -44.68
N VAL A 33 38.52 18.32 -45.33
CA VAL A 33 37.98 17.03 -44.96
C VAL A 33 38.91 16.21 -44.08
N GLU A 34 38.41 15.70 -42.95
CA GLU A 34 38.80 14.39 -42.44
C GLU A 34 37.69 13.79 -41.61
N SER A 35 37.27 12.62 -42.05
CA SER A 35 36.24 11.78 -41.44
C SER A 35 36.71 11.31 -40.07
N THR A 36 36.04 11.71 -39.03
CA THR A 36 36.12 11.03 -37.73
C THR A 36 34.69 10.81 -37.18
N ASP A 37 34.39 9.54 -37.03
CA ASP A 37 33.18 9.03 -36.41
C ASP A 37 32.81 9.81 -35.14
N LYS A 38 31.86 10.73 -35.25
CA LYS A 38 31.15 11.23 -34.10
C LYS A 38 30.15 10.16 -33.69
N LYS A 39 30.50 9.31 -32.71
CA LYS A 39 29.53 8.67 -31.87
C LYS A 39 28.62 9.76 -31.33
N THR A 40 27.45 9.89 -31.93
CA THR A 40 26.35 10.65 -31.42
C THR A 40 25.87 9.92 -30.16
N THR A 41 26.35 10.37 -29.01
CA THR A 41 25.74 10.01 -27.73
C THR A 41 24.37 10.68 -27.74
N GLN A 42 23.36 9.97 -28.19
CA GLN A 42 21.99 10.35 -27.98
C GLN A 42 21.80 10.38 -26.45
N PRO A 43 21.19 11.44 -25.87
CA PRO A 43 20.78 11.41 -24.48
C PRO A 43 19.84 10.22 -24.32
N PRO A 44 19.82 9.57 -23.12
CA PRO A 44 18.92 8.44 -22.89
C PRO A 44 17.51 8.89 -23.26
N VAL A 45 16.89 8.15 -24.18
CA VAL A 45 15.47 8.31 -24.49
C VAL A 45 14.73 8.02 -23.19
N GLN A 46 14.34 9.08 -22.48
CA GLN A 46 13.29 8.97 -21.49
C GLN A 46 12.07 8.50 -22.28
N ALA A 47 11.72 7.24 -22.12
CA ALA A 47 10.49 6.69 -22.65
C ALA A 47 9.34 7.55 -22.06
N GLN A 48 8.81 8.47 -22.86
CA GLN A 48 7.57 9.15 -22.53
C GLN A 48 6.49 8.06 -22.53
N LEU A 49 6.05 7.70 -21.31
CA LEU A 49 4.91 6.81 -21.16
C LEU A 49 3.77 7.36 -22.01
N ASP A 50 3.15 6.50 -22.81
CA ASP A 50 1.97 6.84 -23.60
C ASP A 50 0.88 7.36 -22.65
N SER A 51 0.09 8.32 -23.10
CA SER A 51 -1.02 8.91 -22.33
C SER A 51 -2.01 7.85 -21.84
N ALA A 52 -2.21 6.78 -22.62
CA ALA A 52 -3.05 5.64 -22.26
C ALA A 52 -2.42 4.83 -21.10
N GLU A 53 -1.10 4.67 -21.09
CA GLU A 53 -0.40 3.97 -20.03
C GLU A 53 -0.40 4.78 -18.72
N VAL A 54 -0.20 6.08 -18.80
CA VAL A 54 -0.35 7.00 -17.64
C VAL A 54 -1.77 6.95 -17.08
N ALA A 55 -2.79 6.93 -17.94
CA ALA A 55 -4.19 6.82 -17.50
C ALA A 55 -4.47 5.47 -16.82
N ARG A 56 -3.96 4.36 -17.39
CA ARG A 56 -4.05 3.02 -16.80
C ARG A 56 -3.38 2.96 -15.43
N MET A 57 -2.20 3.54 -15.28
CA MET A 57 -1.48 3.55 -14.01
C MET A 57 -2.23 4.34 -12.92
N LYS A 58 -2.83 5.49 -13.27
CA LYS A 58 -3.68 6.25 -12.35
C LYS A 58 -4.95 5.48 -11.95
N GLU A 59 -5.53 4.72 -12.85
CA GLU A 59 -6.67 3.86 -12.54
C GLU A 59 -6.28 2.74 -11.57
N LEU A 60 -5.16 2.07 -11.80
CA LEU A 60 -4.61 1.05 -10.91
C LEU A 60 -4.35 1.61 -9.50
N GLU A 61 -3.74 2.76 -9.41
CA GLU A 61 -3.48 3.47 -8.15
C GLU A 61 -4.79 3.79 -7.41
N LYS A 62 -5.80 4.29 -8.12
CA LYS A 62 -7.12 4.57 -7.52
C LYS A 62 -7.77 3.29 -6.97
N ILE A 63 -7.72 2.18 -7.70
CA ILE A 63 -8.26 0.90 -7.25
C ILE A 63 -7.48 0.40 -6.05
N PHE A 64 -6.14 0.44 -6.09
CA PHE A 64 -5.26 0.05 -4.99
C PHE A 64 -5.64 0.74 -3.67
N PHE A 65 -5.78 2.07 -3.68
CA PHE A 65 -6.17 2.83 -2.48
C PHE A 65 -7.65 2.67 -2.07
N SER A 66 -8.46 1.99 -2.87
CA SER A 66 -9.85 1.67 -2.50
C SER A 66 -9.97 0.36 -1.70
N ILE A 67 -8.90 -0.40 -1.58
CA ILE A 67 -8.86 -1.65 -0.80
C ILE A 67 -8.49 -1.29 0.65
N PRO A 68 -9.31 -1.62 1.66
CA PRO A 68 -9.02 -1.29 3.04
C PRO A 68 -7.68 -1.84 3.51
N SER A 69 -6.96 -1.03 4.24
CA SER A 69 -5.69 -1.43 4.84
C SER A 69 -5.91 -2.46 5.98
N PRO A 70 -5.02 -3.44 6.16
CA PRO A 70 -5.03 -4.35 7.31
C PRO A 70 -5.05 -3.63 8.67
N VAL A 71 -4.48 -2.41 8.74
CA VAL A 71 -4.51 -1.58 9.97
C VAL A 71 -5.92 -1.17 10.37
N GLU A 72 -6.80 -0.87 9.39
CA GLU A 72 -8.19 -0.52 9.70
C GLU A 72 -8.93 -1.67 10.37
N MET A 73 -8.76 -2.90 9.84
CA MET A 73 -9.39 -4.08 10.41
C MET A 73 -8.85 -4.40 11.82
N SER A 74 -7.54 -4.34 12.01
CA SER A 74 -6.89 -4.52 13.31
C SER A 74 -7.35 -3.47 14.32
N SER A 75 -7.47 -2.21 13.91
CA SER A 75 -7.98 -1.12 14.73
C SER A 75 -9.43 -1.36 15.17
N LEU A 76 -10.27 -1.86 14.27
CA LEU A 76 -11.66 -2.17 14.57
C LEU A 76 -11.76 -3.32 15.59
N ILE A 77 -10.94 -4.36 15.46
CA ILE A 77 -10.87 -5.46 16.44
C ILE A 77 -10.56 -4.89 17.83
N LYS A 78 -9.51 -4.07 17.96
CA LYS A 78 -9.14 -3.44 19.25
C LYS A 78 -10.23 -2.51 19.79
N GLN A 79 -10.83 -1.67 18.94
CA GLN A 79 -11.90 -0.73 19.34
C GLN A 79 -13.16 -1.43 19.84
N ASN A 80 -13.45 -2.64 19.37
CA ASN A 80 -14.55 -3.46 19.87
C ASN A 80 -14.20 -4.23 21.16
N GLY A 81 -13.06 -3.94 21.80
CA GLY A 81 -12.69 -4.48 23.11
C GLY A 81 -12.09 -5.89 23.08
N TYR A 82 -11.82 -6.45 21.90
CA TYR A 82 -11.16 -7.75 21.82
C TYR A 82 -9.70 -7.67 22.27
N GLN A 83 -9.24 -8.76 22.86
CA GLN A 83 -7.87 -8.87 23.34
C GLN A 83 -6.97 -9.45 22.25
N PHE A 84 -5.69 -9.13 22.36
CA PHE A 84 -4.66 -9.71 21.50
C PHE A 84 -4.59 -11.24 21.66
N ASP A 85 -4.49 -11.94 20.55
CA ASP A 85 -4.30 -13.39 20.52
C ASP A 85 -3.23 -13.76 19.47
N GLN A 86 -2.03 -14.09 19.97
CA GLN A 86 -0.92 -14.52 19.13
C GLN A 86 -1.22 -15.82 18.38
N GLY A 87 -2.06 -16.70 18.92
CA GLY A 87 -2.42 -17.95 18.29
C GLY A 87 -3.15 -17.83 16.97
N LYS A 88 -3.63 -16.62 16.63
CA LYS A 88 -4.28 -16.32 15.35
C LYS A 88 -3.31 -15.90 14.25
N LEU A 89 -2.05 -15.66 14.58
CA LEU A 89 -1.05 -15.14 13.65
C LEU A 89 -0.24 -16.27 12.98
N VAL A 90 0.36 -15.98 11.83
CA VAL A 90 1.24 -16.91 11.12
C VAL A 90 2.63 -16.91 11.76
N ALA A 91 3.18 -18.10 12.02
CA ALA A 91 4.52 -18.21 12.62
C ALA A 91 5.61 -17.65 11.69
N THR A 92 6.41 -16.71 12.19
CA THR A 92 7.52 -16.08 11.45
C THR A 92 8.70 -17.03 11.22
N ALA A 93 8.84 -18.08 12.03
CA ALA A 93 9.91 -19.08 11.93
C ALA A 93 9.96 -19.82 10.58
N ASN A 94 8.90 -19.76 9.81
CA ASN A 94 8.80 -20.43 8.51
C ASN A 94 9.15 -19.54 7.32
N VAL A 95 9.54 -18.30 7.52
CA VAL A 95 9.75 -17.31 6.44
C VAL A 95 10.69 -17.80 5.34
N ASP A 96 11.73 -18.57 5.68
CA ASP A 96 12.70 -19.13 4.73
C ASP A 96 12.17 -20.28 3.87
N LYS A 97 11.05 -20.84 4.24
CA LYS A 97 10.48 -22.00 3.54
C LYS A 97 9.54 -21.60 2.40
N TYR A 98 9.13 -20.33 2.35
CA TYR A 98 8.31 -19.83 1.27
C TYR A 98 9.17 -19.55 0.04
N THR A 99 8.90 -20.29 -1.04
CA THR A 99 9.66 -20.22 -2.28
C THR A 99 8.73 -19.84 -3.44
N GLY A 100 9.32 -19.18 -4.44
CA GLY A 100 8.59 -18.67 -5.59
C GLY A 100 7.94 -17.30 -5.32
N GLU A 101 8.16 -16.40 -6.27
CA GLU A 101 7.79 -15.00 -6.14
C GLU A 101 6.31 -14.76 -5.81
N ALA A 102 5.40 -15.47 -6.47
CA ALA A 102 3.96 -15.33 -6.23
C ALA A 102 3.58 -15.66 -4.78
N ARG A 103 4.14 -16.74 -4.25
CA ARG A 103 3.89 -17.16 -2.87
C ARG A 103 4.53 -16.19 -1.87
N GLN A 104 5.77 -15.79 -2.11
CA GLN A 104 6.47 -14.81 -1.29
C GLN A 104 5.73 -13.48 -1.24
N ALA A 105 5.16 -13.03 -2.36
CA ALA A 105 4.36 -11.81 -2.42
C ALA A 105 3.07 -11.91 -1.59
N VAL A 106 2.31 -13.01 -1.71
CA VAL A 106 1.12 -13.23 -0.88
C VAL A 106 1.50 -13.29 0.61
N MET A 107 2.58 -14.00 0.95
CA MET A 107 3.09 -14.10 2.32
C MET A 107 3.59 -12.77 2.88
N LEU A 108 4.22 -11.93 2.05
CA LEU A 108 4.59 -10.56 2.45
C LEU A 108 3.36 -9.75 2.85
N GLY A 109 2.26 -9.88 2.10
CA GLY A 109 0.98 -9.27 2.45
C GLY A 109 0.41 -9.81 3.78
N ILE A 110 0.43 -11.13 3.97
CA ILE A 110 -0.01 -11.80 5.21
C ILE A 110 0.81 -11.30 6.40
N TYR A 111 2.13 -11.33 6.32
CA TYR A 111 2.99 -10.81 7.40
C TYR A 111 2.83 -9.31 7.62
N GLY A 112 2.52 -8.52 6.58
CA GLY A 112 2.18 -7.11 6.72
C GLY A 112 0.87 -6.87 7.49
N ALA A 113 -0.12 -7.76 7.33
CA ALA A 113 -1.35 -7.71 8.12
C ALA A 113 -1.12 -8.12 9.57
N ASP A 114 -0.34 -9.18 9.80
CA ASP A 114 0.06 -9.62 11.15
C ASP A 114 0.91 -8.55 11.87
N LEU A 115 1.83 -7.91 11.16
CA LEU A 115 2.57 -6.74 11.64
C LEU A 115 1.63 -5.62 12.08
N SER A 116 0.63 -5.31 11.27
CA SER A 116 -0.36 -4.28 11.57
C SER A 116 -1.17 -4.64 12.83
N TYR A 117 -1.55 -5.90 12.96
CA TYR A 117 -2.28 -6.39 14.13
C TYR A 117 -1.43 -6.31 15.41
N THR A 118 -0.18 -6.78 15.38
CA THR A 118 0.73 -6.70 16.52
C THR A 118 1.02 -5.27 16.94
N ALA A 119 1.23 -4.37 15.98
CA ALA A 119 1.50 -2.96 16.21
C ALA A 119 0.28 -2.25 16.85
N ILE A 120 -0.94 -2.47 16.34
CA ILE A 120 -2.17 -1.90 16.89
C ILE A 120 -2.44 -2.38 18.33
N PHE A 121 -2.04 -3.60 18.66
CA PHE A 121 -2.17 -4.16 20.01
C PHE A 121 -0.94 -3.91 20.90
N ASP A 122 -0.01 -3.05 20.49
CA ASP A 122 1.19 -2.66 21.25
C ASP A 122 2.10 -3.86 21.64
N GLN A 123 2.19 -4.85 20.75
CA GLN A 123 3.02 -6.05 20.94
C GLN A 123 4.42 -5.83 20.35
N LYS A 124 5.24 -4.99 20.98
CA LYS A 124 6.52 -4.49 20.45
C LYS A 124 7.46 -5.57 19.92
N GLN A 125 7.69 -6.62 20.72
CA GLN A 125 8.57 -7.70 20.31
C GLN A 125 8.05 -8.41 19.05
N LEU A 126 6.77 -8.77 19.03
CA LEU A 126 6.16 -9.42 17.88
C LEU A 126 6.13 -8.50 16.65
N THR A 127 5.87 -7.21 16.84
CA THR A 127 5.93 -6.20 15.77
C THR A 127 7.33 -6.23 15.10
N THR A 128 8.40 -6.27 15.89
CA THR A 128 9.77 -6.39 15.37
C THR A 128 10.00 -7.72 14.64
N GLU A 129 9.47 -8.83 15.18
CA GLU A 129 9.59 -10.15 14.55
C GLU A 129 8.87 -10.22 13.20
N TYR A 130 7.63 -9.70 13.11
CA TYR A 130 6.88 -9.66 11.84
C TYR A 130 7.49 -8.68 10.85
N PHE A 131 8.03 -7.56 11.32
CA PHE A 131 8.77 -6.64 10.47
C PHE A 131 9.99 -7.32 9.84
N ALA A 132 10.79 -8.04 10.64
CA ALA A 132 11.96 -8.77 10.14
C ALA A 132 11.56 -9.86 9.12
N ALA A 133 10.44 -10.55 9.35
CA ALA A 133 9.93 -11.53 8.41
C ALA A 133 9.48 -10.88 7.09
N ALA A 134 8.77 -9.76 7.15
CA ALA A 134 8.37 -8.99 5.97
C ALA A 134 9.58 -8.45 5.20
N GLN A 135 10.56 -7.87 5.90
CA GLN A 135 11.81 -7.39 5.30
C GLN A 135 12.56 -8.53 4.58
N LYS A 136 12.61 -9.71 5.19
CA LYS A 136 13.27 -10.88 4.61
C LYS A 136 12.60 -11.34 3.31
N LEU A 137 11.25 -11.41 3.28
CA LEU A 137 10.51 -11.73 2.06
C LEU A 137 10.70 -10.67 0.97
N ALA A 138 10.68 -9.39 1.33
CA ALA A 138 10.98 -8.31 0.39
C ALA A 138 12.38 -8.47 -0.21
N GLY A 139 13.40 -8.79 0.60
CA GLY A 139 14.75 -9.08 0.13
C GLY A 139 14.83 -10.29 -0.80
N GLN A 140 14.10 -11.36 -0.51
CA GLN A 140 14.04 -12.55 -1.37
C GLN A 140 13.39 -12.28 -2.74
N MET A 141 12.61 -11.19 -2.83
CA MET A 141 11.97 -10.73 -4.06
C MET A 141 12.69 -9.53 -4.70
N ASP A 142 13.95 -9.26 -4.34
CA ASP A 142 14.71 -8.09 -4.80
C ASP A 142 13.97 -6.76 -4.57
N ALA A 143 13.29 -6.62 -3.43
CA ALA A 143 12.56 -5.42 -3.01
C ALA A 143 12.94 -4.94 -1.59
N ASP A 144 14.14 -5.29 -1.13
CA ASP A 144 14.68 -5.00 0.21
C ASP A 144 14.76 -3.51 0.54
N GLY A 145 14.95 -2.64 -0.47
CA GLY A 145 14.97 -1.20 -0.29
C GLY A 145 13.64 -0.55 0.09
N THR A 146 12.54 -1.30 0.11
CA THR A 146 11.19 -0.77 0.41
C THR A 146 10.75 -0.98 1.86
N ILE A 147 11.34 -1.94 2.57
CA ILE A 147 11.06 -2.22 3.99
C ILE A 147 12.33 -1.97 4.79
N THR A 148 12.52 -0.72 5.20
CA THR A 148 13.77 -0.26 5.82
C THR A 148 13.69 -0.21 7.35
N PRO A 149 14.84 -0.24 8.07
CA PRO A 149 14.85 -0.08 9.53
C PRO A 149 14.20 1.23 10.01
N GLU A 150 14.29 2.29 9.21
CA GLU A 150 13.66 3.59 9.51
C GLU A 150 12.12 3.47 9.54
N LEU A 151 11.54 2.60 8.72
CA LEU A 151 10.12 2.31 8.75
C LEU A 151 9.71 1.68 10.09
N LEU A 152 10.50 0.71 10.60
CA LEU A 152 10.27 0.11 11.92
C LEU A 152 10.33 1.16 13.04
N GLU A 153 11.35 2.01 13.03
CA GLU A 153 11.50 3.08 14.02
C GLU A 153 10.29 4.04 14.02
N ARG A 154 9.78 4.36 12.83
CA ARG A 154 8.57 5.20 12.68
C ARG A 154 7.34 4.49 13.24
N LEU A 155 7.16 3.20 12.97
CA LEU A 155 6.06 2.40 13.52
C LEU A 155 6.12 2.35 15.05
N GLU A 156 7.28 2.07 15.63
CA GLU A 156 7.47 2.01 17.08
C GLU A 156 7.20 3.35 17.78
N LYS A 157 7.61 4.46 17.17
CA LYS A 157 7.38 5.81 17.71
C LYS A 157 5.91 6.26 17.65
N ASN A 158 5.10 5.64 16.80
CA ASN A 158 3.72 6.05 16.55
C ASN A 158 2.67 5.02 16.99
N GLN A 159 3.02 4.02 17.78
CA GLN A 159 2.13 2.91 18.19
C GLN A 159 0.82 3.38 18.86
N GLU A 160 0.84 4.49 19.57
CA GLU A 160 -0.35 5.05 20.22
C GLU A 160 -1.21 5.93 19.30
N ASN A 161 -0.70 6.25 18.09
CA ASN A 161 -1.39 7.11 17.14
C ASN A 161 -1.84 6.31 15.91
N ARG A 162 -3.11 5.88 15.93
CA ARG A 162 -3.72 5.09 14.86
C ARG A 162 -3.57 5.74 13.48
N ASP A 163 -3.81 7.05 13.38
CA ASP A 163 -3.79 7.74 12.08
C ASP A 163 -2.35 7.85 11.53
N SER A 164 -1.37 8.06 12.41
CA SER A 164 0.05 7.98 12.04
C SER A 164 0.44 6.57 11.60
N MET A 165 -0.03 5.52 12.30
CA MET A 165 0.21 4.13 11.92
C MET A 165 -0.37 3.80 10.55
N LEU A 166 -1.63 4.20 10.29
CA LEU A 166 -2.29 4.06 9.00
C LEU A 166 -1.46 4.74 7.88
N HIS A 167 -1.01 5.96 8.14
CA HIS A 167 -0.22 6.72 7.19
C HIS A 167 1.12 6.02 6.87
N ILE A 168 1.88 5.61 7.90
CA ILE A 168 3.19 4.95 7.74
C ILE A 168 3.05 3.65 6.95
N ILE A 169 2.05 2.83 7.26
CA ILE A 169 1.85 1.55 6.57
C ILE A 169 1.37 1.78 5.13
N SER A 170 0.48 2.74 4.91
CA SER A 170 0.03 3.09 3.55
C SER A 170 1.18 3.62 2.70
N GLU A 171 2.08 4.40 3.28
CA GLU A 171 3.29 4.90 2.63
C GLU A 171 4.22 3.73 2.25
N ALA A 172 4.47 2.79 3.18
CA ALA A 172 5.28 1.61 2.91
C ALA A 172 4.72 0.75 1.76
N TYR A 173 3.41 0.55 1.71
CA TYR A 173 2.76 -0.13 0.59
C TYR A 173 2.88 0.66 -0.72
N SER A 174 2.77 1.99 -0.67
CA SER A 174 2.95 2.87 -1.83
C SER A 174 4.39 2.80 -2.36
N ASP A 175 5.39 2.81 -1.48
CA ASP A 175 6.80 2.73 -1.82
C ASP A 175 7.13 1.37 -2.46
N LEU A 176 6.63 0.27 -1.88
CA LEU A 176 6.75 -1.07 -2.46
C LEU A 176 6.10 -1.13 -3.85
N ASN A 177 4.87 -0.61 -3.99
CA ASN A 177 4.18 -0.57 -5.27
C ASN A 177 4.93 0.28 -6.31
N GLY A 178 5.44 1.44 -5.92
CA GLY A 178 6.28 2.31 -6.77
C GLY A 178 7.53 1.58 -7.24
N TYR A 179 8.25 0.95 -6.33
CA TYR A 179 9.45 0.16 -6.65
C TYR A 179 9.16 -0.98 -7.63
N LEU A 180 8.13 -1.79 -7.35
CA LEU A 180 7.74 -2.90 -8.22
C LEU A 180 7.26 -2.43 -9.58
N LYS A 181 6.61 -1.25 -9.64
CA LYS A 181 6.22 -0.61 -10.88
C LYS A 181 7.43 -0.20 -11.73
N GLU A 182 8.44 0.42 -11.13
CA GLU A 182 9.68 0.77 -11.82
C GLU A 182 10.43 -0.45 -12.38
N LYS A 183 10.21 -1.62 -11.79
CA LYS A 183 10.75 -2.91 -12.22
C LYS A 183 9.82 -3.70 -13.15
N ASP A 184 8.72 -3.10 -13.62
CA ASP A 184 7.67 -3.76 -14.43
C ASP A 184 7.07 -5.01 -13.77
N ARG A 185 6.91 -4.98 -12.44
CA ARG A 185 6.43 -6.07 -11.58
C ARG A 185 5.19 -5.67 -10.77
N VAL A 186 4.30 -4.87 -11.34
CA VAL A 186 3.12 -4.34 -10.63
C VAL A 186 2.17 -5.45 -10.17
N GLU A 187 2.12 -6.59 -10.88
CA GLU A 187 1.32 -7.75 -10.46
C GLU A 187 1.81 -8.37 -9.15
N VAL A 188 3.10 -8.28 -8.84
CA VAL A 188 3.66 -8.73 -7.55
C VAL A 188 3.09 -7.87 -6.42
N SER A 189 2.99 -6.55 -6.61
CA SER A 189 2.32 -5.66 -5.67
C SER A 189 0.85 -6.04 -5.46
N ALA A 190 0.13 -6.42 -6.53
CA ALA A 190 -1.25 -6.88 -6.42
C ALA A 190 -1.39 -8.16 -5.57
N MET A 191 -0.42 -9.09 -5.66
CA MET A 191 -0.38 -10.28 -4.82
C MET A 191 -0.12 -9.93 -3.34
N VAL A 192 0.74 -8.96 -3.05
CA VAL A 192 0.98 -8.47 -1.67
C VAL A 192 -0.32 -7.90 -1.09
N VAL A 193 -1.03 -7.06 -1.86
CA VAL A 193 -2.32 -6.50 -1.44
C VAL A 193 -3.35 -7.59 -1.17
N ALA A 194 -3.43 -8.58 -2.05
CA ALA A 194 -4.36 -9.70 -1.88
C ALA A 194 -4.06 -10.54 -0.64
N GLY A 195 -2.79 -10.80 -0.35
CA GLY A 195 -2.36 -11.50 0.87
C GLY A 195 -2.74 -10.73 2.13
N GLY A 196 -2.47 -9.43 2.17
CA GLY A 196 -2.84 -8.56 3.29
C GLY A 196 -4.35 -8.47 3.50
N TRP A 197 -5.12 -8.37 2.41
CA TRP A 197 -6.58 -8.38 2.47
C TRP A 197 -7.12 -9.72 2.99
N LEU A 198 -6.60 -10.84 2.51
CA LEU A 198 -7.01 -12.18 2.95
C LEU A 198 -6.76 -12.40 4.45
N GLU A 199 -5.58 -12.02 4.94
CA GLU A 199 -5.24 -12.13 6.37
C GLU A 199 -6.10 -11.21 7.23
N ALA A 200 -6.32 -9.97 6.79
CA ALA A 200 -7.20 -9.03 7.50
C ALA A 200 -8.65 -9.54 7.57
N LEU A 201 -9.15 -10.15 6.49
CA LEU A 201 -10.46 -10.83 6.48
C LEU A 201 -10.47 -12.00 7.45
N TYR A 202 -9.47 -12.89 7.39
CA TYR A 202 -9.35 -14.03 8.30
C TYR A 202 -9.37 -13.58 9.75
N LEU A 203 -8.51 -12.66 10.15
CA LEU A 203 -8.45 -12.13 11.52
C LEU A 203 -9.80 -11.56 11.94
N SER A 204 -10.47 -10.80 11.07
CA SER A 204 -11.78 -10.23 11.36
C SER A 204 -12.84 -11.28 11.64
N THR A 205 -12.83 -12.40 10.90
CA THR A 205 -13.76 -13.51 11.10
C THR A 205 -13.57 -14.20 12.45
N GLN A 206 -12.33 -14.16 13.01
CA GLN A 206 -12.04 -14.72 14.33
C GLN A 206 -12.67 -13.94 15.49
N TYR A 207 -13.17 -12.72 15.21
CA TYR A 207 -13.78 -11.80 16.17
C TYR A 207 -15.20 -11.41 15.80
N SER A 208 -15.86 -12.17 14.95
CA SER A 208 -17.22 -11.92 14.45
C SER A 208 -18.32 -12.61 15.25
N GLY A 209 -17.96 -13.39 16.27
CA GLY A 209 -18.91 -14.07 17.17
C GLY A 209 -19.64 -13.10 18.10
N ASP A 210 -20.48 -13.68 18.98
CA ASP A 210 -21.10 -13.00 20.13
C ASP A 210 -21.95 -11.75 19.81
N GLY A 211 -22.55 -11.70 18.61
CA GLY A 211 -23.47 -10.63 18.24
C GLY A 211 -22.79 -9.28 17.92
N ASN A 212 -21.45 -9.26 17.70
CA ASN A 212 -20.76 -8.03 17.30
C ASN A 212 -21.21 -7.56 15.91
N SER A 213 -22.24 -6.72 15.90
CA SER A 213 -22.84 -6.20 14.67
C SER A 213 -21.87 -5.35 13.85
N ALA A 214 -20.97 -4.62 14.50
CA ALA A 214 -20.00 -3.77 13.82
C ALA A 214 -18.96 -4.58 13.05
N MET A 215 -18.42 -5.65 13.66
CA MET A 215 -17.47 -6.55 13.00
C MET A 215 -18.15 -7.32 11.85
N ARG A 216 -19.36 -7.84 12.07
CA ARG A 216 -20.14 -8.53 11.04
C ARG A 216 -20.45 -7.61 9.86
N GLN A 217 -20.85 -6.36 10.14
CA GLN A 217 -21.07 -5.36 9.10
C GLN A 217 -19.79 -5.10 8.30
N ARG A 218 -18.64 -4.96 8.97
CA ARG A 218 -17.36 -4.73 8.28
C ARG A 218 -16.91 -5.92 7.45
N ILE A 219 -17.16 -7.16 7.92
CA ILE A 219 -16.91 -8.37 7.11
C ILE A 219 -17.82 -8.40 5.87
N ALA A 220 -19.10 -8.06 6.04
CA ALA A 220 -20.03 -8.00 4.91
C ALA A 220 -19.61 -6.94 3.86
N GLU A 221 -19.11 -5.78 4.30
CA GLU A 221 -18.59 -4.71 3.43
C GLU A 221 -17.35 -5.13 2.63
N GLN A 222 -16.64 -6.20 3.04
CA GLN A 222 -15.53 -6.75 2.26
C GLN A 222 -15.96 -7.27 0.89
N LYS A 223 -17.27 -7.44 0.64
CA LYS A 223 -17.83 -7.66 -0.70
C LYS A 223 -17.32 -6.63 -1.71
N TYR A 224 -17.35 -5.35 -1.34
CA TYR A 224 -16.90 -4.26 -2.21
C TYR A 224 -15.38 -4.25 -2.38
N SER A 225 -14.66 -4.49 -1.30
CA SER A 225 -13.19 -4.56 -1.31
C SER A 225 -12.70 -5.71 -2.18
N LEU A 226 -13.35 -6.88 -2.07
CA LEU A 226 -13.04 -8.04 -2.90
C LEU A 226 -13.32 -7.75 -4.39
N ASN A 227 -14.43 -7.10 -4.71
CA ASN A 227 -14.72 -6.72 -6.09
C ASN A 227 -13.65 -5.75 -6.64
N ASN A 228 -13.21 -4.77 -5.84
CA ASN A 228 -12.12 -3.88 -6.23
C ASN A 228 -10.80 -4.62 -6.42
N LEU A 229 -10.48 -5.56 -5.52
CA LEU A 229 -9.29 -6.41 -5.64
C LEU A 229 -9.33 -7.28 -6.89
N MET A 230 -10.47 -7.92 -7.18
CA MET A 230 -10.64 -8.71 -8.41
C MET A 230 -10.50 -7.84 -9.66
N ASN A 231 -11.13 -6.66 -9.68
CA ASN A 231 -10.96 -5.70 -10.77
C ASN A 231 -9.48 -5.27 -10.94
N TYR A 232 -8.75 -5.13 -9.83
CA TYR A 232 -7.32 -4.82 -9.87
C TYR A 232 -6.52 -5.95 -10.50
N LEU A 233 -6.76 -7.20 -10.08
CA LEU A 233 -6.10 -8.38 -10.61
C LEU A 233 -6.43 -8.63 -12.10
N GLU A 234 -7.66 -8.32 -12.53
CA GLU A 234 -8.08 -8.47 -13.93
C GLU A 234 -7.32 -7.54 -14.89
N LYS A 235 -6.84 -6.38 -14.41
CA LYS A 235 -6.03 -5.45 -15.22
C LYS A 235 -4.69 -6.04 -15.68
N PHE A 236 -4.24 -7.11 -15.04
CA PHE A 236 -2.99 -7.81 -15.41
C PHE A 236 -3.20 -8.97 -16.40
N GLY A 237 -4.44 -9.20 -16.85
CA GLY A 237 -4.77 -10.23 -17.81
C GLY A 237 -4.49 -11.65 -17.31
N ASP A 238 -4.11 -12.55 -18.22
CA ASP A 238 -3.92 -13.97 -17.94
C ASP A 238 -2.49 -14.33 -17.53
N LYS A 239 -1.86 -13.50 -16.67
CA LYS A 239 -0.52 -13.82 -16.13
C LYS A 239 -0.60 -15.14 -15.32
N PRO A 240 0.21 -16.16 -15.67
CA PRO A 240 0.16 -17.48 -14.99
C PRO A 240 0.36 -17.36 -13.47
N SER A 241 1.20 -16.41 -13.02
CA SER A 241 1.47 -16.16 -11.61
C SER A 241 0.24 -15.70 -10.80
N LEU A 242 -0.79 -15.16 -11.46
CA LEU A 242 -2.02 -14.67 -10.82
C LEU A 242 -3.20 -15.66 -10.89
N GLN A 243 -3.12 -16.69 -11.74
CA GLN A 243 -4.28 -17.56 -12.01
C GLN A 243 -4.77 -18.30 -10.77
N GLU A 244 -3.84 -18.82 -9.97
CA GLU A 244 -4.18 -19.51 -8.73
C GLU A 244 -4.88 -18.58 -7.76
N LEU A 245 -4.30 -17.38 -7.53
CA LEU A 245 -4.86 -16.36 -6.62
C LEU A 245 -6.24 -15.90 -7.10
N LYS A 246 -6.42 -15.63 -8.39
CA LYS A 246 -7.72 -15.24 -8.97
C LYS A 246 -8.77 -16.34 -8.74
N THR A 247 -8.42 -17.60 -9.00
CA THR A 247 -9.30 -18.74 -8.77
C THR A 247 -9.73 -18.83 -7.31
N ASP A 248 -8.80 -18.68 -6.39
CA ASP A 248 -9.06 -18.74 -4.95
C ASP A 248 -9.98 -17.60 -4.49
N LEU A 249 -9.71 -16.38 -4.93
CA LEU A 249 -10.52 -15.20 -4.57
C LEU A 249 -11.92 -15.27 -5.23
N THR A 250 -12.06 -15.87 -6.41
CA THR A 250 -13.37 -16.10 -7.04
C THR A 250 -14.26 -16.96 -6.15
N ARG A 251 -13.72 -17.97 -5.47
CA ARG A 251 -14.50 -18.78 -4.50
C ARG A 251 -15.08 -17.92 -3.37
N LEU A 252 -14.31 -16.96 -2.84
CA LEU A 252 -14.81 -16.00 -1.86
C LEU A 252 -15.87 -15.08 -2.48
N GLN A 253 -15.64 -14.58 -3.69
CA GLN A 253 -16.57 -13.71 -4.39
C GLN A 253 -17.94 -14.40 -4.60
N GLU A 254 -17.96 -15.69 -4.94
CA GLU A 254 -19.18 -16.49 -5.04
C GLU A 254 -19.96 -16.52 -3.71
N VAL A 255 -19.28 -16.72 -2.59
CA VAL A 255 -19.93 -16.66 -1.26
C VAL A 255 -20.48 -15.26 -0.99
N TYR A 256 -19.75 -14.22 -1.34
CA TYR A 256 -20.19 -12.84 -1.15
C TYR A 256 -21.38 -12.44 -2.04
N THR A 257 -21.71 -13.20 -3.09
CA THR A 257 -22.95 -12.96 -3.87
C THR A 257 -24.21 -13.13 -3.01
N THR A 258 -24.15 -13.95 -1.95
CA THR A 258 -25.27 -14.18 -1.02
C THR A 258 -25.47 -13.08 0.00
N VAL A 259 -24.51 -12.16 0.14
CA VAL A 259 -24.61 -10.99 1.02
C VAL A 259 -25.58 -9.98 0.41
N ALA A 260 -26.71 -9.76 1.07
CA ALA A 260 -27.79 -8.92 0.57
C ALA A 260 -27.49 -7.43 0.75
N GLU A 261 -27.78 -6.65 -0.28
CA GLU A 261 -27.70 -5.20 -0.27
C GLU A 261 -29.08 -4.59 -0.20
N ASN A 262 -29.41 -3.91 0.88
CA ASN A 262 -30.64 -3.16 1.02
C ASN A 262 -30.34 -1.69 0.72
N LYS A 263 -30.71 -1.24 -0.49
CA LYS A 263 -30.64 0.17 -0.86
C LYS A 263 -31.70 0.93 -0.09
N GLY A 264 -31.27 1.76 0.84
CA GLY A 264 -32.16 2.68 1.57
C GLY A 264 -32.64 3.84 0.68
N LYS A 265 -33.43 4.71 1.29
CA LYS A 265 -33.93 5.91 0.58
C LYS A 265 -32.75 6.84 0.25
N THR A 266 -32.74 7.34 -0.96
CA THR A 266 -31.83 8.42 -1.36
C THR A 266 -32.23 9.67 -0.57
N SER A 267 -31.29 10.24 0.16
CA SER A 267 -31.46 11.51 0.90
C SER A 267 -30.57 12.57 0.29
N THR A 268 -31.01 13.80 0.32
CA THR A 268 -30.20 14.96 -0.02
C THR A 268 -29.88 15.72 1.26
N SER A 269 -28.61 15.98 1.48
CA SER A 269 -28.11 16.82 2.58
C SER A 269 -27.20 17.90 2.01
N LYS A 270 -26.94 18.96 2.79
CA LYS A 270 -25.88 19.92 2.48
C LYS A 270 -24.67 19.60 3.32
N ASP A 271 -23.49 19.60 2.73
CA ASP A 271 -22.23 19.53 3.46
C ASP A 271 -21.92 20.86 4.19
N GLU A 272 -20.85 20.89 4.95
CA GLU A 272 -20.43 22.08 5.70
C GLU A 272 -20.13 23.30 4.81
N SER A 273 -19.90 23.09 3.53
CA SER A 273 -19.70 24.15 2.53
C SER A 273 -21.00 24.61 1.85
N GLY A 274 -22.16 24.02 2.23
CA GLY A 274 -23.48 24.32 1.65
C GLY A 274 -23.74 23.64 0.31
N LYS A 275 -22.86 22.75 -0.16
CA LYS A 275 -23.02 22.01 -1.39
C LYS A 275 -23.98 20.84 -1.18
N MET A 276 -24.91 20.64 -2.13
CA MET A 276 -25.84 19.51 -2.09
C MET A 276 -25.11 18.20 -2.28
N VAL A 277 -25.22 17.31 -1.30
CA VAL A 277 -24.73 15.92 -1.34
C VAL A 277 -25.95 15.01 -1.45
N ILE A 278 -25.98 14.17 -2.46
CA ILE A 278 -26.99 13.12 -2.63
C ILE A 278 -26.36 11.83 -2.14
N GLY A 279 -26.88 11.28 -1.05
CA GLY A 279 -26.44 10.02 -0.46
C GLY A 279 -27.56 8.98 -0.46
N THR A 280 -27.24 7.76 -0.85
CA THR A 280 -28.12 6.60 -0.63
C THR A 280 -27.50 5.76 0.46
N THR A 281 -28.20 5.58 1.57
CA THR A 281 -27.74 4.69 2.63
C THR A 281 -27.94 3.26 2.16
N THR A 282 -26.85 2.56 1.89
CA THR A 282 -26.91 1.13 1.59
C THR A 282 -26.57 0.38 2.89
N THR A 283 -27.46 -0.48 3.34
CA THR A 283 -27.17 -1.42 4.43
C THR A 283 -26.92 -2.79 3.85
N ILE A 284 -25.93 -3.48 4.39
CA ILE A 284 -25.57 -4.82 3.98
C ILE A 284 -26.04 -5.78 5.06
N ALA A 285 -26.77 -6.82 4.65
CA ALA A 285 -27.24 -7.88 5.56
C ALA A 285 -26.52 -9.20 5.23
N MET A 286 -25.97 -9.83 6.26
CA MET A 286 -25.30 -11.10 6.19
C MET A 286 -25.82 -12.02 7.30
N ASP A 287 -26.29 -13.18 6.93
CA ASP A 287 -26.73 -14.21 7.88
C ASP A 287 -25.55 -15.01 8.46
N ASP A 288 -25.80 -15.79 9.51
CA ASP A 288 -24.79 -16.59 10.18
C ASP A 288 -24.21 -17.68 9.27
N ALA A 289 -24.98 -18.23 8.37
CA ALA A 289 -24.53 -19.26 7.44
C ALA A 289 -23.54 -18.68 6.42
N THR A 290 -23.80 -17.50 5.89
CA THR A 290 -22.90 -16.77 5.00
C THR A 290 -21.61 -16.35 5.72
N LEU A 291 -21.72 -15.82 6.95
CA LEU A 291 -20.54 -15.48 7.78
C LEU A 291 -19.66 -16.72 8.02
N SER A 292 -20.27 -17.86 8.38
CA SER A 292 -19.55 -19.10 8.63
C SER A 292 -18.83 -19.60 7.35
N LYS A 293 -19.47 -19.51 6.18
CA LYS A 293 -18.83 -19.87 4.90
C LYS A 293 -17.64 -18.97 4.58
N ILE A 294 -17.77 -17.64 4.79
CA ILE A 294 -16.69 -16.69 4.59
C ILE A 294 -15.53 -17.04 5.54
N ALA A 295 -15.79 -17.25 6.83
CA ALA A 295 -14.78 -17.59 7.83
C ALA A 295 -14.04 -18.89 7.49
N THR A 296 -14.78 -19.93 7.11
CA THR A 296 -14.22 -21.24 6.72
C THR A 296 -13.32 -21.07 5.50
N LEU A 297 -13.82 -20.42 4.46
CA LEU A 297 -13.08 -20.29 3.20
C LEU A 297 -11.86 -19.36 3.35
N ALA A 298 -11.97 -18.27 4.11
CA ALA A 298 -10.80 -17.42 4.44
C ALA A 298 -9.73 -18.22 5.17
N GLY A 299 -10.12 -19.08 6.14
CA GLY A 299 -9.21 -19.97 6.86
C GLY A 299 -8.56 -21.03 5.96
N GLU A 300 -9.32 -21.63 5.04
CA GLU A 300 -8.79 -22.58 4.05
C GLU A 300 -7.76 -21.94 3.14
N LEU A 301 -8.09 -20.78 2.56
CA LEU A 301 -7.19 -20.07 1.66
C LEU A 301 -5.94 -19.60 2.37
N ARG A 302 -6.09 -19.02 3.58
CA ARG A 302 -4.95 -18.68 4.42
C ARG A 302 -4.05 -19.89 4.66
N THR A 303 -4.62 -21.02 5.07
CA THR A 303 -3.88 -22.26 5.31
C THR A 303 -3.14 -22.72 4.05
N LYS A 304 -3.76 -22.64 2.89
CA LYS A 304 -3.15 -22.97 1.60
C LYS A 304 -1.88 -22.17 1.34
N TYR A 305 -1.92 -20.85 1.56
CA TYR A 305 -0.77 -19.96 1.31
C TYR A 305 0.31 -20.07 2.40
N THR A 306 -0.07 -20.37 3.64
CA THR A 306 0.85 -20.50 4.77
C THR A 306 1.37 -21.93 4.99
N ALA A 307 0.80 -22.96 4.34
CA ALA A 307 1.32 -24.33 4.40
C ALA A 307 2.74 -24.41 3.81
N LEU A 308 3.55 -25.35 4.28
CA LEU A 308 4.95 -25.54 3.88
C LEU A 308 5.07 -26.60 2.78
#